data_45ad4261e7c34d314b2f74164021e6b3
#
_entry.id   45ad4261e7c34d314b2f74164021e6b3
#
_cell.length_a   1.000
_cell.length_b   1.000
_cell.length_c   1.000
_cell.angle_alpha   90.00
_cell.angle_beta   90.00
_cell.angle_gamma   90.00
#
_symmetry.space_group_name_H-M   'P 1'
#
loop_
_entity.id
_entity.type
_entity.pdbx_description
1 polymer ?
#
loop_
_entity_poly.entity_id
_entity_poly.type
_entity_poly.pdbx_seq_one_letter_code
_entity_poly.pdbx_strand_id
1 'polypeptide(L)'
;HIGYVSSSLHLEYRVSTNVRNVILSGYFDSIGIYQAVSDKQHKLVQNWLDILGIDKRTADAPFHSLSWGQQRLALIVRALVKHPTLLILDEPLQGLDPLNRQLVRRFVDVLIGEGATQLLFVSHHAEDAPDCITHRLAFVSSGDGYTYQLDQL
;
A
#
# COMPACT_ATOMS: atom_id res chain seq x y z
N HIS A 1 -15.39 1.81 -2.92
CA HIS A 1 -14.23 2.52 -2.35
C HIS A 1 -12.99 2.19 -3.17
N ILE A 2 -12.09 3.18 -3.34
CA ILE A 2 -10.78 3.02 -3.98
C ILE A 2 -9.72 3.27 -2.93
N GLY A 3 -8.77 2.35 -2.80
CA GLY A 3 -7.54 2.54 -2.04
C GLY A 3 -6.44 3.09 -2.94
N TYR A 4 -5.70 4.10 -2.50
CA TYR A 4 -4.61 4.69 -3.29
C TYR A 4 -3.37 4.89 -2.44
N VAL A 5 -2.23 4.43 -2.96
CA VAL A 5 -0.91 4.66 -2.38
C VAL A 5 0.07 5.02 -3.49
N SER A 6 0.79 6.13 -3.33
CA SER A 6 1.87 6.53 -4.23
C SER A 6 3.17 6.75 -3.47
N SER A 7 4.28 6.77 -4.20
CA SER A 7 5.57 7.16 -3.64
C SER A 7 5.55 8.61 -3.16
N SER A 8 4.86 9.51 -3.87
CA SER A 8 4.68 10.91 -3.46
C SER A 8 3.92 11.03 -2.14
N LEU A 9 2.83 10.28 -1.98
CA LEU A 9 2.08 10.25 -0.72
C LEU A 9 2.97 9.83 0.45
N HIS A 10 3.85 8.85 0.25
CA HIS A 10 4.78 8.40 1.28
C HIS A 10 5.77 9.51 1.68
N LEU A 11 6.34 10.23 0.71
CA LEU A 11 7.28 11.32 0.96
C LEU A 11 6.63 12.51 1.69
N GLU A 12 5.37 12.78 1.39
CA GLU A 12 4.60 13.87 1.97
C GLU A 12 3.91 13.51 3.29
N TYR A 13 3.87 12.23 3.65
CA TYR A 13 3.21 11.75 4.86
C TYR A 13 4.02 12.12 6.12
N ARG A 14 4.09 13.43 6.39
CA ARG A 14 4.88 14.02 7.49
C ARG A 14 4.02 14.26 8.73
N VAL A 15 3.38 13.21 9.22
CA VAL A 15 2.51 13.34 10.40
C VAL A 15 3.25 12.89 11.66
N SER A 16 3.24 13.73 12.67
CA SER A 16 3.73 13.38 14.00
C SER A 16 2.68 12.49 14.72
N THR A 17 2.55 11.26 14.25
CA THR A 17 1.63 10.26 14.81
C THR A 17 2.27 8.88 14.84
N ASN A 18 1.68 7.96 15.60
CA ASN A 18 2.16 6.59 15.66
C ASN A 18 1.60 5.74 14.51
N VAL A 19 2.20 4.56 14.29
CA VAL A 19 1.87 3.62 13.21
C VAL A 19 0.41 3.20 13.26
N ARG A 20 -0.09 2.86 14.45
CA ARG A 20 -1.49 2.47 14.68
C ARG A 20 -2.46 3.53 14.18
N ASN A 21 -2.21 4.79 14.52
CA ASN A 21 -3.04 5.91 14.12
C ASN A 21 -2.94 6.20 12.62
N VAL A 22 -1.78 5.97 12.00
CA VAL A 22 -1.67 6.03 10.53
C VAL A 22 -2.64 5.05 9.87
N ILE A 23 -2.65 3.80 10.30
CA ILE A 23 -3.55 2.78 9.74
C ILE A 23 -5.01 3.13 10.03
N LEU A 24 -5.33 3.51 11.29
CA LEU A 24 -6.70 3.90 11.69
C LEU A 24 -7.23 5.08 10.88
N SER A 25 -6.37 6.05 10.52
CA SER A 25 -6.77 7.22 9.71
C SER A 25 -7.34 6.85 8.34
N GLY A 26 -7.02 5.65 7.85
CA GLY A 26 -7.58 5.10 6.61
C GLY A 26 -9.10 4.95 6.64
N TYR A 27 -9.72 4.72 7.80
CA TYR A 27 -11.17 4.66 7.91
C TYR A 27 -11.87 5.99 7.63
N PHE A 28 -11.14 7.09 7.74
CA PHE A 28 -11.67 8.46 7.65
C PHE A 28 -11.19 9.21 6.40
N ASP A 29 -10.38 8.59 5.54
CA ASP A 29 -9.71 9.20 4.37
C ASP A 29 -8.97 10.51 4.72
N SER A 30 -8.46 10.59 5.93
CA SER A 30 -7.81 11.79 6.48
C SER A 30 -6.37 11.51 6.90
N ILE A 31 -5.58 12.56 6.97
CA ILE A 31 -4.27 12.54 7.61
C ILE A 31 -4.48 12.87 9.10
N GLY A 32 -4.57 11.83 9.94
CA GLY A 32 -4.89 11.97 11.36
C GLY A 32 -6.29 11.45 11.71
N ILE A 33 -6.59 11.38 13.00
CA ILE A 33 -7.85 10.88 13.53
C ILE A 33 -8.58 12.05 14.19
N TYR A 34 -9.72 12.42 13.62
CA TYR A 34 -10.54 13.55 14.08
C TYR A 34 -11.93 13.10 14.54
N GLN A 35 -12.19 11.80 14.55
CA GLN A 35 -13.46 11.18 14.91
C GLN A 35 -13.22 10.05 15.91
N ALA A 36 -14.26 9.66 16.62
CA ALA A 36 -14.20 8.51 17.51
C ALA A 36 -13.93 7.22 16.72
N VAL A 37 -12.98 6.43 17.18
CA VAL A 37 -12.64 5.13 16.63
C VAL A 37 -13.39 4.06 17.43
N SER A 38 -14.07 3.15 16.76
CA SER A 38 -14.80 2.06 17.41
C SER A 38 -13.84 0.93 17.84
N ASP A 39 -14.25 0.15 18.83
CA ASP A 39 -13.51 -1.03 19.28
C ASP A 39 -13.28 -2.05 18.14
N LYS A 40 -14.26 -2.17 17.23
CA LYS A 40 -14.13 -3.01 16.04
C LYS A 40 -12.98 -2.56 15.14
N GLN A 41 -12.85 -1.26 14.89
CA GLN A 41 -11.76 -0.70 14.09
C GLN A 41 -10.40 -0.89 14.78
N HIS A 42 -10.33 -0.68 16.08
CA HIS A 42 -9.12 -0.95 16.86
C HIS A 42 -8.69 -2.41 16.76
N LYS A 43 -9.64 -3.36 16.88
CA LYS A 43 -9.37 -4.80 16.76
C LYS A 43 -8.90 -5.18 15.36
N LEU A 44 -9.52 -4.64 14.32
CA LEU A 44 -9.10 -4.91 12.93
C LEU A 44 -7.70 -4.36 12.66
N VAL A 45 -7.39 -3.17 13.14
CA VAL A 45 -6.02 -2.61 12.99
C VAL A 45 -5.00 -3.42 13.78
N GLN A 46 -5.36 -3.94 14.95
CA GLN A 46 -4.46 -4.84 15.68
C GLN A 46 -4.16 -6.11 14.88
N ASN A 47 -5.15 -6.74 14.25
CA ASN A 47 -4.93 -7.89 13.39
C ASN A 47 -3.98 -7.56 12.21
N TRP A 48 -4.12 -6.39 11.60
CA TRP A 48 -3.20 -5.95 10.55
C TRP A 48 -1.76 -5.75 11.05
N LEU A 49 -1.60 -5.16 12.24
CA LEU A 49 -0.28 -5.01 12.86
C LEU A 49 0.38 -6.37 13.13
N ASP A 50 -0.40 -7.34 13.60
CA ASP A 50 0.07 -8.71 13.84
C ASP A 50 0.51 -9.39 12.52
N ILE A 51 -0.27 -9.25 11.44
CA ILE A 51 0.07 -9.74 10.09
C ILE A 51 1.38 -9.11 9.59
N LEU A 52 1.59 -7.81 9.83
CA LEU A 52 2.81 -7.10 9.46
C LEU A 52 4.01 -7.43 10.37
N GLY A 53 3.82 -8.22 11.44
CA GLY A 53 4.85 -8.49 12.44
C GLY A 53 5.26 -7.25 13.25
N ILE A 54 4.37 -6.26 13.36
CA ILE A 54 4.59 -5.02 14.10
C ILE A 54 4.12 -5.21 15.52
N ASP A 55 5.04 -5.30 16.47
CA ASP A 55 4.73 -5.44 17.89
C ASP A 55 4.08 -4.16 18.47
N LYS A 56 3.51 -4.28 19.67
CA LYS A 56 2.82 -3.17 20.33
C LYS A 56 3.71 -1.93 20.50
N ARG A 57 4.98 -2.12 20.85
CA ARG A 57 5.92 -1.01 21.07
C ARG A 57 6.17 -0.25 19.78
N THR A 58 6.38 -0.98 18.69
CA THR A 58 6.58 -0.42 17.35
C THR A 58 5.28 0.22 16.82
N ALA A 59 4.12 -0.39 17.07
CA ALA A 59 2.82 0.17 16.68
C ALA A 59 2.52 1.53 17.34
N ASP A 60 2.99 1.72 18.56
CA ASP A 60 2.81 2.96 19.32
C ASP A 60 3.99 3.95 19.14
N ALA A 61 5.05 3.56 18.43
CA ALA A 61 6.18 4.42 18.08
C ALA A 61 5.81 5.40 16.93
N PRO A 62 6.54 6.52 16.81
CA PRO A 62 6.35 7.47 15.71
C PRO A 62 6.48 6.77 14.35
N PHE A 63 5.56 7.04 13.43
CA PHE A 63 5.51 6.41 12.10
C PHE A 63 6.84 6.50 11.34
N HIS A 64 7.49 7.66 11.39
CA HIS A 64 8.77 7.89 10.71
C HIS A 64 9.98 7.18 11.37
N SER A 65 9.80 6.54 12.52
CA SER A 65 10.85 5.70 13.12
C SER A 65 10.92 4.30 12.51
N LEU A 66 9.92 3.90 11.71
CA LEU A 66 9.92 2.64 10.97
C LEU A 66 10.91 2.69 9.79
N SER A 67 11.36 1.51 9.33
CA SER A 67 12.04 1.40 8.05
C SER A 67 11.12 1.85 6.90
N TRP A 68 11.69 2.28 5.78
CA TRP A 68 10.93 2.69 4.60
C TRP A 68 9.97 1.62 4.11
N GLY A 69 10.39 0.35 4.13
CA GLY A 69 9.54 -0.77 3.77
C GLY A 69 8.35 -0.94 4.71
N GLN A 70 8.57 -0.86 6.03
CA GLN A 70 7.50 -0.93 7.02
C GLN A 70 6.53 0.24 6.90
N GLN A 71 7.04 1.45 6.66
CA GLN A 71 6.20 2.62 6.39
C GLN A 71 5.31 2.38 5.16
N ARG A 72 5.89 1.84 4.07
CA ARG A 72 5.16 1.51 2.83
C ARG A 72 4.05 0.50 3.10
N LEU A 73 4.35 -0.57 3.82
CA LEU A 73 3.36 -1.59 4.20
C LEU A 73 2.23 -0.98 5.06
N ALA A 74 2.55 -0.15 6.03
CA ALA A 74 1.54 0.53 6.85
C ALA A 74 0.62 1.44 6.01
N LEU A 75 1.14 2.13 4.99
CA LEU A 75 0.33 2.94 4.08
C LEU A 75 -0.54 2.08 3.15
N ILE A 76 -0.05 0.92 2.71
CA ILE A 76 -0.86 -0.03 1.93
C ILE A 76 -2.01 -0.54 2.80
N VAL A 77 -1.72 -0.97 4.03
CA VAL A 77 -2.78 -1.41 4.96
C VAL A 77 -3.76 -0.29 5.28
N ARG A 78 -3.28 0.95 5.46
CA ARG A 78 -4.14 2.13 5.61
C ARG A 78 -5.15 2.27 4.46
N ALA A 79 -4.71 2.04 3.22
CA ALA A 79 -5.60 2.08 2.05
C ALA A 79 -6.59 0.91 2.00
N LEU A 80 -6.30 -0.18 2.70
CA LEU A 80 -7.09 -1.43 2.69
C LEU A 80 -8.10 -1.57 3.83
N VAL A 81 -7.96 -0.82 4.92
CA VAL A 81 -8.82 -0.99 6.11
C VAL A 81 -10.33 -0.83 5.83
N LYS A 82 -10.68 -0.15 4.74
CA LYS A 82 -12.07 0.01 4.27
C LYS A 82 -12.53 -1.08 3.28
N HIS A 83 -11.72 -2.08 3.04
CA HIS A 83 -11.99 -3.12 2.04
C HIS A 83 -12.36 -2.53 0.67
N PRO A 84 -11.43 -1.81 0.01
CA PRO A 84 -11.70 -1.19 -1.28
C PRO A 84 -11.93 -2.27 -2.35
N THR A 85 -12.77 -1.96 -3.34
CA THR A 85 -12.95 -2.82 -4.52
C THR A 85 -11.77 -2.72 -5.48
N LEU A 86 -11.07 -1.59 -5.47
CA LEU A 86 -9.87 -1.34 -6.27
C LEU A 86 -8.78 -0.74 -5.38
N LEU A 87 -7.60 -1.34 -5.42
CA LEU A 87 -6.37 -0.81 -4.83
C LEU A 87 -5.45 -0.33 -5.96
N ILE A 88 -5.05 0.93 -5.91
CA ILE A 88 -4.09 1.52 -6.84
C ILE A 88 -2.77 1.73 -6.10
N LEU A 89 -1.72 1.08 -6.58
CA LEU A 89 -0.35 1.24 -6.10
C LEU A 89 0.49 1.89 -7.19
N ASP A 90 0.86 3.14 -6.98
CA ASP A 90 1.62 3.95 -7.93
C ASP A 90 3.07 4.05 -7.47
N GLU A 91 3.98 3.41 -8.21
CA GLU A 91 5.40 3.28 -7.90
C GLU A 91 5.67 2.81 -6.44
N PRO A 92 4.98 1.74 -5.96
CA PRO A 92 5.02 1.39 -4.55
C PRO A 92 6.39 0.87 -4.09
N LEU A 93 7.27 0.45 -5.01
CA LEU A 93 8.60 -0.08 -4.71
C LEU A 93 9.72 0.94 -4.90
N GLN A 94 9.39 2.14 -5.38
CA GLN A 94 10.38 3.20 -5.59
C GLN A 94 11.08 3.58 -4.28
N GLY A 95 12.43 3.66 -4.32
CA GLY A 95 13.24 4.03 -3.17
C GLY A 95 13.46 2.92 -2.13
N LEU A 96 12.91 1.72 -2.33
CA LEU A 96 13.13 0.59 -1.46
C LEU A 96 14.37 -0.21 -1.88
N ASP A 97 15.11 -0.72 -0.90
CA ASP A 97 16.17 -1.70 -1.12
C ASP A 97 15.59 -3.05 -1.56
N PRO A 98 16.41 -3.97 -2.10
CA PRO A 98 15.93 -5.25 -2.65
C PRO A 98 15.14 -6.10 -1.65
N LEU A 99 15.51 -6.11 -0.37
CA LEU A 99 14.81 -6.88 0.66
C LEU A 99 13.40 -6.32 0.91
N ASN A 100 13.29 -5.01 1.07
CA ASN A 100 12.01 -4.34 1.28
C ASN A 100 11.11 -4.40 0.03
N ARG A 101 11.68 -4.35 -1.19
CA ARG A 101 10.92 -4.58 -2.44
C ARG A 101 10.28 -5.97 -2.44
N GLN A 102 11.04 -7.02 -2.12
CA GLN A 102 10.53 -8.37 -2.06
C GLN A 102 9.46 -8.54 -0.98
N LEU A 103 9.63 -7.91 0.17
CA LEU A 103 8.65 -7.94 1.27
C LEU A 103 7.31 -7.33 0.83
N VAL A 104 7.34 -6.15 0.21
CA VAL A 104 6.12 -5.47 -0.28
C VAL A 104 5.44 -6.28 -1.38
N ARG A 105 6.20 -6.82 -2.35
CA ARG A 105 5.63 -7.67 -3.42
C ARG A 105 4.90 -8.87 -2.85
N ARG A 106 5.56 -9.67 -2.00
CA ARG A 106 4.95 -10.84 -1.36
C ARG A 106 3.71 -10.51 -0.54
N PHE A 107 3.75 -9.38 0.17
CA PHE A 107 2.58 -8.92 0.92
C PHE A 107 1.40 -8.63 -0.01
N VAL A 108 1.64 -7.96 -1.14
CA VAL A 108 0.62 -7.65 -2.15
C VAL A 108 0.10 -8.94 -2.79
N ASP A 109 0.96 -9.91 -3.12
CA ASP A 109 0.57 -11.20 -3.70
C ASP A 109 -0.40 -11.96 -2.79
N VAL A 110 -0.06 -12.11 -1.51
CA VAL A 110 -0.92 -12.78 -0.54
C VAL A 110 -2.26 -12.06 -0.39
N LEU A 111 -2.21 -10.74 -0.29
CA LEU A 111 -3.37 -9.92 -0.04
C LEU A 111 -4.38 -9.92 -1.18
N ILE A 112 -3.89 -9.88 -2.44
CA ILE A 112 -4.74 -9.89 -3.64
C ILE A 112 -5.20 -11.33 -3.96
N GLY A 113 -4.34 -12.33 -3.76
CA GLY A 113 -4.66 -13.73 -4.03
C GLY A 113 -5.82 -14.29 -3.19
N GLU A 114 -6.01 -13.78 -1.97
CA GLU A 114 -7.07 -14.22 -1.04
C GLU A 114 -8.28 -13.27 -0.98
N GLY A 115 -8.22 -12.11 -1.66
CA GLY A 115 -9.18 -11.03 -1.50
C GLY A 115 -10.09 -10.80 -2.70
N ALA A 116 -11.16 -10.02 -2.48
CA ALA A 116 -12.06 -9.51 -3.52
C ALA A 116 -11.59 -8.16 -4.11
N THR A 117 -10.42 -7.66 -3.70
CA THR A 117 -9.87 -6.38 -4.13
C THR A 117 -9.14 -6.55 -5.46
N GLN A 118 -9.50 -5.76 -6.46
CA GLN A 118 -8.74 -5.65 -7.71
C GLN A 118 -7.50 -4.78 -7.49
N LEU A 119 -6.40 -5.10 -8.19
CA LEU A 119 -5.14 -4.34 -8.11
C LEU A 119 -4.85 -3.64 -9.43
N LEU A 120 -4.53 -2.35 -9.34
CA LEU A 120 -3.84 -1.60 -10.38
C LEU A 120 -2.44 -1.25 -9.85
N PHE A 121 -1.43 -1.88 -10.43
CA PHE A 121 -0.04 -1.69 -10.05
C PHE A 121 0.69 -0.92 -11.15
N VAL A 122 1.22 0.25 -10.82
CA VAL A 122 1.96 1.10 -11.76
C VAL A 122 3.44 1.05 -11.40
N SER A 123 4.29 0.70 -12.37
CA SER A 123 5.74 0.76 -12.24
C SER A 123 6.41 1.00 -13.58
N HIS A 124 7.56 1.67 -13.56
CA HIS A 124 8.46 1.82 -14.72
C HIS A 124 9.33 0.57 -14.95
N HIS A 125 9.35 -0.37 -14.01
CA HIS A 125 10.16 -1.58 -14.04
C HIS A 125 9.29 -2.82 -14.10
N ALA A 126 9.39 -3.60 -15.18
CA ALA A 126 8.58 -4.81 -15.36
C ALA A 126 8.86 -5.86 -14.26
N GLU A 127 10.10 -5.92 -13.76
CA GLU A 127 10.53 -6.83 -12.69
C GLU A 127 9.93 -6.50 -11.32
N ASP A 128 9.36 -5.32 -11.16
CA ASP A 128 8.70 -4.90 -9.92
C ASP A 128 7.29 -5.49 -9.77
N ALA A 129 6.69 -5.98 -10.87
CA ALA A 129 5.34 -6.52 -10.84
C ALA A 129 5.20 -7.69 -9.85
N PRO A 130 4.17 -7.67 -8.98
CA PRO A 130 3.82 -8.83 -8.16
C PRO A 130 3.37 -10.02 -9.01
N ASP A 131 3.51 -11.24 -8.47
CA ASP A 131 3.14 -12.47 -9.18
C ASP A 131 1.63 -12.61 -9.40
N CYS A 132 0.81 -11.89 -8.62
CA CYS A 132 -0.66 -11.85 -8.77
C CYS A 132 -1.15 -11.03 -9.99
N ILE A 133 -0.27 -10.34 -10.72
CA ILE A 133 -0.63 -9.56 -11.91
C ILE A 133 -1.00 -10.49 -13.05
N THR A 134 -2.19 -10.33 -13.63
CA THR A 134 -2.72 -11.16 -14.71
C THR A 134 -2.67 -10.49 -16.08
N HIS A 135 -2.60 -9.16 -16.10
CA HIS A 135 -2.59 -8.37 -17.34
C HIS A 135 -1.60 -7.22 -17.21
N ARG A 136 -0.96 -6.89 -18.33
CA ARG A 136 -0.06 -5.75 -18.44
C ARG A 136 -0.54 -4.78 -19.51
N LEU A 137 -0.69 -3.51 -19.14
CA LEU A 137 -0.91 -2.42 -20.10
C LEU A 137 0.41 -1.65 -20.26
N ALA A 138 1.00 -1.70 -21.44
CA ALA A 138 2.21 -0.97 -21.77
C ALA A 138 1.89 0.20 -22.72
N PHE A 139 2.52 1.35 -22.45
CA PHE A 139 2.50 2.50 -23.36
C PHE A 139 3.75 2.48 -24.21
N VAL A 140 3.57 2.40 -25.52
CA VAL A 140 4.67 2.32 -26.48
C VAL A 140 4.71 3.59 -27.32
N SER A 141 5.89 4.22 -27.43
CA SER A 141 6.06 5.39 -28.28
C SER A 141 5.87 5.00 -29.76
N SER A 142 5.05 5.74 -30.49
CA SER A 142 4.72 5.51 -31.90
C SER A 142 4.69 6.84 -32.64
N GLY A 143 5.77 7.14 -33.38
CA GLY A 143 5.85 8.36 -34.19
C GLY A 143 5.50 9.62 -33.42
N ASP A 144 4.35 10.24 -33.73
CA ASP A 144 3.89 11.49 -33.13
C ASP A 144 3.12 11.31 -31.79
N GLY A 145 3.10 10.11 -31.20
CA GLY A 145 2.33 9.85 -29.98
C GLY A 145 2.65 8.54 -29.28
N TYR A 146 1.67 8.04 -28.55
CA TYR A 146 1.76 6.76 -27.84
C TYR A 146 0.62 5.85 -28.27
N THR A 147 0.93 4.57 -28.43
CA THR A 147 -0.04 3.48 -28.50
C THR A 147 0.01 2.68 -27.20
N TYR A 148 -1.01 1.90 -26.94
CA TYR A 148 -1.02 0.98 -25.81
C TYR A 148 -1.12 -0.46 -26.28
N GLN A 149 -0.48 -1.33 -25.54
CA GLN A 149 -0.52 -2.77 -25.75
C GLN A 149 -1.01 -3.43 -24.46
N LEU A 150 -2.02 -4.28 -24.57
CA LEU A 150 -2.56 -5.07 -23.46
C LEU A 150 -2.14 -6.53 -23.66
N ASP A 151 -1.39 -7.05 -22.71
CA ASP A 151 -0.94 -8.44 -22.71
C ASP A 151 -1.58 -9.17 -21.51
N GLN A 152 -1.99 -10.41 -21.70
CA GLN A 152 -2.29 -11.35 -20.62
C GLN A 152 -0.99 -12.08 -20.25
N LEU A 153 -0.68 -12.15 -18.94
CA LEU A 153 0.55 -12.75 -18.40
C LEU A 153 0.31 -14.17 -17.94
#